data_df3d74bac9ee92ef37c2b0a3920f3f31
#
_entry.id   df3d74bac9ee92ef37c2b0a3920f3f31
#
_cell.length_a   1.000
_cell.length_b   1.000
_cell.length_c   1.000
_cell.angle_alpha   90.00
_cell.angle_beta   90.00
_cell.angle_gamma   90.00
#
_symmetry.space_group_name_H-M   'P 1'
#
loop_
_entity.id
_entity.type
_entity.pdbx_description
1 polymer ?
#
loop_
_entity_poly.entity_id
_entity_poly.type
_entity_poly.pdbx_seq_one_letter_code
_entity_poly.pdbx_strand_id
1 'polypeptide(L)'
;IAWQDKNGDGVIQYRAGTAFAPPKPEFAAGRGSHGQRLVTNAPMANANELYVDPDILVMANPEIANLPGWVVGLIAAGAIAAALSTAAGLLLVISSAISHDLLKRTFAPNIGERGELRCARLASAAAVLIAGWFGIHPPAFVAQTVAFAFGLAAATLFPAILLGIFSKRANKPGAITGMLAGLVFTLGYIVYFNFVAPELNQPEHWLWGISPTGIGTLGAVLNVLVALTVSALTAPPPAAVQDLVDDIRIPTGAGIAHHH
;
A
#
# COMPACT_ATOMS: atom_id res chain seq x y z
N ILE A 1 -3.62 1.66 23.68
CA ILE A 1 -4.96 1.74 24.31
C ILE A 1 -4.99 2.96 25.23
N ALA A 2 -6.05 3.74 25.17
CA ALA A 2 -6.36 4.83 26.08
C ALA A 2 -7.85 4.76 26.45
N TRP A 3 -8.20 5.17 27.65
CA TRP A 3 -9.57 5.17 28.10
C TRP A 3 -9.83 6.25 29.15
N GLN A 4 -11.05 6.67 29.23
CA GLN A 4 -11.54 7.60 30.25
C GLN A 4 -12.99 7.26 30.58
N ASP A 5 -13.25 6.94 31.82
CA ASP A 5 -14.61 6.77 32.34
C ASP A 5 -15.30 8.15 32.36
N LYS A 6 -16.22 8.36 31.42
CA LYS A 6 -16.91 9.64 31.23
C LYS A 6 -18.15 9.80 32.10
N ASN A 7 -18.77 8.67 32.42
CA ASN A 7 -20.01 8.65 33.20
C ASN A 7 -19.78 8.35 34.69
N GLY A 8 -18.55 7.91 35.09
CA GLY A 8 -18.18 7.64 36.46
C GLY A 8 -18.78 6.36 37.04
N ASP A 9 -19.19 5.41 36.16
CA ASP A 9 -19.82 4.16 36.60
C ASP A 9 -18.82 3.04 36.93
N GLY A 10 -17.51 3.29 36.69
CA GLY A 10 -16.43 2.34 36.95
C GLY A 10 -16.29 1.25 35.89
N VAL A 11 -17.05 1.34 34.79
CA VAL A 11 -17.03 0.41 33.66
C VAL A 11 -16.68 1.19 32.37
N ILE A 12 -15.69 0.72 31.62
CA ILE A 12 -15.28 1.37 30.37
C ILE A 12 -16.13 0.84 29.20
N GLN A 13 -16.91 1.72 28.60
CA GLN A 13 -17.78 1.40 27.47
C GLN A 13 -17.04 1.56 26.15
N TYR A 14 -17.12 0.54 25.30
CA TYR A 14 -16.68 0.61 23.89
C TYR A 14 -17.91 0.73 23.00
N ARG A 15 -18.02 1.86 22.28
CA ARG A 15 -19.15 2.21 21.43
C ARG A 15 -18.68 2.80 20.10
N ALA A 16 -19.62 3.05 19.20
CA ALA A 16 -19.32 3.75 17.95
C ALA A 16 -18.91 5.21 18.20
N GLY A 17 -18.01 5.72 17.38
CA GLY A 17 -17.47 7.08 17.44
C GLY A 17 -16.10 7.18 18.09
N THR A 18 -15.47 8.35 17.96
CA THR A 18 -14.15 8.63 18.55
C THR A 18 -14.28 8.93 20.03
N ALA A 19 -13.40 8.34 20.87
CA ALA A 19 -13.42 8.56 22.31
C ALA A 19 -12.91 9.96 22.70
N PHE A 20 -11.97 10.53 21.95
CA PHE A 20 -11.27 11.80 22.22
C PHE A 20 -11.24 12.71 20.99
N ALA A 21 -11.04 14.01 21.21
CA ALA A 21 -10.83 15.03 20.18
C ALA A 21 -9.47 15.72 20.38
N PRO A 22 -8.56 15.68 19.38
CA PRO A 22 -8.59 14.93 18.11
C PRO A 22 -8.61 13.42 18.29
N PRO A 23 -8.89 12.62 17.24
CA PRO A 23 -9.21 11.20 17.37
C PRO A 23 -8.09 10.32 17.93
N LYS A 24 -6.82 10.74 17.88
CA LYS A 24 -5.71 10.03 18.54
C LYS A 24 -5.46 10.63 19.94
N PRO A 25 -5.28 9.80 20.97
CA PRO A 25 -4.99 10.30 22.32
C PRO A 25 -3.64 11.02 22.37
N GLU A 26 -3.61 12.16 23.04
CA GLU A 26 -2.39 12.82 23.48
C GLU A 26 -2.15 12.44 24.94
N PHE A 27 -0.96 11.94 25.24
CA PHE A 27 -0.66 11.41 26.57
C PHE A 27 0.08 12.41 27.44
N ALA A 28 -0.42 12.62 28.65
CA ALA A 28 0.31 13.34 29.68
C ALA A 28 1.44 12.49 30.30
N ALA A 29 2.35 13.17 30.97
CA ALA A 29 3.32 12.51 31.82
C ALA A 29 2.60 11.89 33.03
N GLY A 30 2.90 10.63 33.35
CA GLY A 30 2.33 9.93 34.49
C GLY A 30 1.28 8.88 34.13
N ARG A 31 0.75 8.23 35.20
CA ARG A 31 -0.28 7.20 35.09
C ARG A 31 -1.40 7.49 36.07
N GLY A 32 -2.60 7.08 35.76
CA GLY A 32 -3.76 7.19 36.63
C GLY A 32 -3.78 6.11 37.71
N SER A 33 -4.81 6.12 38.54
CA SER A 33 -5.00 5.23 39.71
C SER A 33 -5.02 3.74 39.36
N HIS A 34 -5.38 3.40 38.13
CA HIS A 34 -5.42 2.02 37.61
C HIS A 34 -4.22 1.68 36.71
N GLY A 35 -3.15 2.48 36.74
CA GLY A 35 -1.95 2.28 35.92
C GLY A 35 -2.07 2.72 34.46
N GLN A 36 -3.23 3.21 34.00
CA GLN A 36 -3.49 3.71 32.66
C GLN A 36 -2.68 4.98 32.39
N ARG A 37 -2.33 5.22 31.11
CA ARG A 37 -1.77 6.50 30.66
C ARG A 37 -2.86 7.58 30.71
N LEU A 38 -2.53 8.73 31.29
CA LEU A 38 -3.44 9.87 31.32
C LEU A 38 -3.52 10.51 29.93
N VAL A 39 -4.73 10.90 29.53
CA VAL A 39 -5.01 11.54 28.23
C VAL A 39 -5.31 13.00 28.46
N THR A 40 -4.73 13.87 27.65
CA THR A 40 -4.93 15.34 27.72
C THR A 40 -6.01 15.84 26.79
N ASN A 41 -6.37 15.07 25.76
CA ASN A 41 -7.44 15.44 24.83
C ASN A 41 -8.79 15.53 25.52
N ALA A 42 -9.61 16.46 25.04
CA ALA A 42 -11.00 16.56 25.46
C ALA A 42 -11.79 15.28 25.09
N PRO A 43 -12.58 14.73 26.02
CA PRO A 43 -13.46 13.63 25.70
C PRO A 43 -14.57 14.08 24.74
N MET A 44 -14.94 13.24 23.79
CA MET A 44 -16.09 13.46 22.91
C MET A 44 -17.40 13.19 23.64
N ALA A 45 -18.46 13.90 23.29
CA ALA A 45 -19.78 13.79 23.93
C ALA A 45 -20.54 12.49 23.64
N ASN A 46 -19.93 11.54 22.92
CA ASN A 46 -20.53 10.21 22.68
C ASN A 46 -20.23 9.23 23.84
N ALA A 47 -20.91 8.08 23.82
CA ALA A 47 -20.78 7.05 24.85
C ALA A 47 -19.54 6.13 24.68
N ASN A 48 -18.60 6.43 23.77
CA ASN A 48 -17.38 5.65 23.62
C ASN A 48 -16.28 6.21 24.55
N GLU A 49 -15.76 5.38 25.42
CA GLU A 49 -14.77 5.73 26.45
C GLU A 49 -13.40 5.12 26.18
N LEU A 50 -13.31 4.24 25.17
CA LEU A 50 -12.11 3.49 24.87
C LEU A 50 -11.54 3.88 23.49
N TYR A 51 -10.25 4.12 23.45
CA TYR A 51 -9.46 4.18 22.23
C TYR A 51 -8.55 2.96 22.13
N VAL A 52 -8.68 2.23 21.04
CA VAL A 52 -7.78 1.14 20.67
C VAL A 52 -7.06 1.53 19.38
N ASP A 53 -5.74 1.51 19.39
CA ASP A 53 -4.95 1.74 18.19
C ASP A 53 -5.09 0.51 17.27
N PRO A 54 -5.61 0.69 16.04
CA PRO A 54 -5.85 -0.42 15.13
C PRO A 54 -4.55 -1.13 14.70
N ASP A 55 -3.43 -0.43 14.69
CA ASP A 55 -2.16 -0.98 14.22
C ASP A 55 -1.50 -1.93 15.24
N ILE A 56 -1.78 -1.76 16.52
CA ILE A 56 -1.19 -2.62 17.57
C ILE A 56 -2.05 -3.85 17.89
N LEU A 57 -3.30 -3.88 17.46
CA LEU A 57 -4.28 -4.88 17.89
C LEU A 57 -3.81 -6.32 17.66
N VAL A 58 -3.25 -6.59 16.50
CA VAL A 58 -2.76 -7.94 16.13
C VAL A 58 -1.60 -8.35 17.03
N MET A 59 -0.68 -7.44 17.34
CA MET A 59 0.48 -7.71 18.19
C MET A 59 0.15 -7.77 19.67
N ALA A 60 -0.94 -7.12 20.10
CA ALA A 60 -1.41 -7.15 21.48
C ALA A 60 -2.22 -8.42 21.83
N ASN A 61 -2.77 -9.12 20.84
CA ASN A 61 -3.59 -10.31 21.07
C ASN A 61 -2.92 -11.38 21.96
N PRO A 62 -1.63 -11.73 21.78
CA PRO A 62 -0.98 -12.73 22.64
C PRO A 62 -0.90 -12.28 24.11
N GLU A 63 -0.69 -10.99 24.35
CA GLU A 63 -0.66 -10.41 25.70
C GLU A 63 -2.06 -10.37 26.32
N ILE A 64 -3.08 -9.98 25.54
CA ILE A 64 -4.50 -10.01 25.94
C ILE A 64 -4.95 -11.43 26.28
N ALA A 65 -4.45 -12.44 25.56
CA ALA A 65 -4.72 -13.85 25.81
C ALA A 65 -3.91 -14.43 26.98
N ASN A 66 -3.14 -13.61 27.70
CA ASN A 66 -2.25 -14.03 28.82
C ASN A 66 -1.28 -15.16 28.44
N LEU A 67 -0.76 -15.14 27.21
CA LEU A 67 0.25 -16.11 26.78
C LEU A 67 1.58 -15.85 27.52
N PRO A 68 2.41 -16.90 27.74
CA PRO A 68 3.70 -16.76 28.39
C PRO A 68 4.59 -15.73 27.67
N GLY A 69 5.37 -14.96 28.42
CA GLY A 69 6.19 -13.85 27.89
C GLY A 69 7.16 -14.25 26.76
N TRP A 70 7.66 -15.50 26.76
CA TRP A 70 8.49 -15.99 25.67
C TRP A 70 7.72 -16.14 24.35
N VAL A 71 6.41 -16.47 24.39
CA VAL A 71 5.55 -16.52 23.20
C VAL A 71 5.33 -15.11 22.65
N VAL A 72 5.02 -14.14 23.54
CA VAL A 72 4.88 -12.73 23.16
C VAL A 72 6.17 -12.21 22.52
N GLY A 73 7.32 -12.52 23.11
CA GLY A 73 8.64 -12.17 22.57
C GLY A 73 8.92 -12.80 21.20
N LEU A 74 8.55 -14.05 21.00
CA LEU A 74 8.71 -14.76 19.72
C LEU A 74 7.83 -14.13 18.62
N ILE A 75 6.60 -13.78 18.94
CA ILE A 75 5.67 -13.12 18.00
C ILE A 75 6.19 -11.73 17.61
N ALA A 76 6.67 -10.96 18.59
CA ALA A 76 7.27 -9.64 18.33
C ALA A 76 8.51 -9.74 17.44
N ALA A 77 9.41 -10.69 17.74
CA ALA A 77 10.59 -10.94 16.91
C ALA A 77 10.23 -11.37 15.48
N GLY A 78 9.22 -12.24 15.34
CA GLY A 78 8.70 -12.68 14.03
C GLY A 78 8.12 -11.52 13.24
N ALA A 79 7.36 -10.64 13.87
CA ALA A 79 6.78 -9.47 13.21
C ALA A 79 7.87 -8.49 12.72
N ILE A 80 8.90 -8.25 13.54
CA ILE A 80 10.06 -7.41 13.14
C ILE A 80 10.81 -8.07 11.98
N ALA A 81 11.06 -9.36 12.04
CA ALA A 81 11.76 -10.09 10.98
C ALA A 81 10.98 -10.03 9.65
N ALA A 82 9.66 -10.22 9.69
CA ALA A 82 8.80 -10.12 8.52
C ALA A 82 8.83 -8.70 7.90
N ALA A 83 8.73 -7.66 8.74
CA ALA A 83 8.80 -6.27 8.28
C ALA A 83 10.16 -5.95 7.63
N LEU A 84 11.27 -6.35 8.25
CA LEU A 84 12.62 -6.13 7.73
C LEU A 84 12.87 -6.89 6.42
N SER A 85 12.38 -8.13 6.31
CA SER A 85 12.48 -8.92 5.07
C SER A 85 11.78 -8.23 3.91
N THR A 86 10.55 -7.76 4.12
CA THR A 86 9.79 -7.03 3.10
C THR A 86 10.46 -5.71 2.74
N ALA A 87 10.90 -4.94 3.73
CA ALA A 87 11.61 -3.66 3.51
C ALA A 87 12.89 -3.85 2.70
N ALA A 88 13.69 -4.89 3.00
CA ALA A 88 14.92 -5.18 2.25
C ALA A 88 14.64 -5.49 0.77
N GLY A 89 13.60 -6.29 0.48
CA GLY A 89 13.18 -6.59 -0.89
C GLY A 89 12.72 -5.35 -1.65
N LEU A 90 11.91 -4.49 -1.02
CA LEU A 90 11.43 -3.24 -1.62
C LEU A 90 12.56 -2.24 -1.87
N LEU A 91 13.50 -2.11 -0.95
CA LEU A 91 14.68 -1.26 -1.13
C LEU A 91 15.56 -1.72 -2.28
N LEU A 92 15.71 -3.04 -2.46
CA LEU A 92 16.44 -3.60 -3.59
C LEU A 92 15.77 -3.24 -4.92
N VAL A 93 14.44 -3.37 -5.01
CA VAL A 93 13.68 -3.00 -6.22
C VAL A 93 13.78 -1.51 -6.51
N ILE A 94 13.59 -0.64 -5.51
CA ILE A 94 13.70 0.81 -5.67
C ILE A 94 15.11 1.20 -6.15
N SER A 95 16.14 0.66 -5.50
CA SER A 95 17.52 0.98 -5.86
C SER A 95 17.89 0.52 -7.27
N SER A 96 17.43 -0.68 -7.67
CA SER A 96 17.66 -1.21 -9.01
C SER A 96 16.90 -0.42 -10.08
N ALA A 97 15.63 -0.10 -9.85
CA ALA A 97 14.83 0.71 -10.77
C ALA A 97 15.46 2.10 -11.02
N ILE A 98 15.97 2.74 -9.97
CA ILE A 98 16.59 4.07 -10.11
C ILE A 98 17.98 3.98 -10.72
N SER A 99 18.85 3.08 -10.25
CA SER A 99 20.25 3.03 -10.69
C SER A 99 20.43 2.35 -12.04
N HIS A 100 19.73 1.24 -12.26
CA HIS A 100 19.88 0.47 -13.49
C HIS A 100 18.91 0.95 -14.58
N ASP A 101 17.60 0.95 -14.30
CA ASP A 101 16.61 1.22 -15.35
C ASP A 101 16.55 2.71 -15.70
N LEU A 102 16.52 3.58 -14.70
CA LEU A 102 16.41 5.01 -14.95
C LEU A 102 17.78 5.62 -15.30
N LEU A 103 18.78 5.47 -14.44
CA LEU A 103 20.08 6.13 -14.65
C LEU A 103 20.85 5.49 -15.80
N LYS A 104 21.17 4.20 -15.73
CA LYS A 104 22.04 3.54 -16.70
C LYS A 104 21.40 3.38 -18.07
N ARG A 105 20.14 2.94 -18.14
CA ARG A 105 19.46 2.75 -19.43
C ARG A 105 18.99 4.04 -20.09
N THR A 106 18.66 5.09 -19.31
CA THR A 106 18.00 6.28 -19.86
C THR A 106 18.92 7.50 -19.87
N PHE A 107 19.54 7.83 -18.73
CA PHE A 107 20.27 9.11 -18.59
C PHE A 107 21.78 8.99 -18.79
N ALA A 108 22.39 7.90 -18.38
CA ALA A 108 23.85 7.74 -18.40
C ALA A 108 24.28 6.33 -18.83
N PRO A 109 24.10 5.94 -20.12
CA PRO A 109 24.40 4.58 -20.60
C PRO A 109 25.86 4.13 -20.37
N ASN A 110 26.78 5.07 -20.30
CA ASN A 110 28.21 4.82 -20.14
C ASN A 110 28.69 4.86 -18.68
N ILE A 111 27.77 4.90 -17.71
CA ILE A 111 28.15 4.91 -16.29
C ILE A 111 28.83 3.58 -15.92
N GLY A 112 30.00 3.67 -15.26
CA GLY A 112 30.69 2.48 -14.78
C GLY A 112 30.01 1.87 -13.55
N GLU A 113 30.31 0.60 -13.26
CA GLU A 113 29.75 -0.18 -12.14
C GLU A 113 29.81 0.54 -10.79
N ARG A 114 30.93 1.25 -10.52
CA ARG A 114 31.08 2.03 -9.28
C ARG A 114 30.10 3.21 -9.20
N GLY A 115 29.78 3.84 -10.33
CA GLY A 115 28.80 4.92 -10.41
C GLY A 115 27.38 4.41 -10.20
N GLU A 116 27.04 3.30 -10.86
CA GLU A 116 25.75 2.62 -10.72
C GLU A 116 25.52 2.18 -9.25
N LEU A 117 26.53 1.58 -8.60
CA LEU A 117 26.44 1.17 -7.20
C LEU A 117 26.29 2.36 -6.23
N ARG A 118 26.97 3.49 -6.49
CA ARG A 118 26.79 4.71 -5.68
C ARG A 118 25.37 5.24 -5.82
N CYS A 119 24.83 5.27 -7.02
CA CYS A 119 23.46 5.70 -7.26
C CYS A 119 22.46 4.77 -6.54
N ALA A 120 22.64 3.45 -6.62
CA ALA A 120 21.81 2.48 -5.93
C ALA A 120 21.79 2.70 -4.40
N ARG A 121 22.97 2.93 -3.80
CA ARG A 121 23.10 3.22 -2.36
C ARG A 121 22.42 4.53 -1.96
N LEU A 122 22.59 5.59 -2.77
CA LEU A 122 21.93 6.87 -2.51
C LEU A 122 20.41 6.76 -2.65
N ALA A 123 19.93 6.04 -3.66
CA ALA A 123 18.51 5.79 -3.84
C ALA A 123 17.91 5.00 -2.66
N SER A 124 18.60 3.97 -2.18
CA SER A 124 18.17 3.22 -0.97
C SER A 124 18.16 4.12 0.26
N ALA A 125 19.19 4.93 0.47
CA ALA A 125 19.27 5.86 1.62
C ALA A 125 18.12 6.88 1.58
N ALA A 126 17.85 7.47 0.41
CA ALA A 126 16.74 8.40 0.23
C ALA A 126 15.38 7.71 0.49
N ALA A 127 15.19 6.49 -0.01
CA ALA A 127 13.97 5.73 0.24
C ALA A 127 13.76 5.43 1.72
N VAL A 128 14.82 5.07 2.46
CA VAL A 128 14.75 4.84 3.92
C VAL A 128 14.40 6.12 4.67
N LEU A 129 14.97 7.27 4.29
CA LEU A 129 14.65 8.55 4.91
C LEU A 129 13.18 8.95 4.67
N ILE A 130 12.69 8.78 3.45
CA ILE A 130 11.28 9.05 3.10
C ILE A 130 10.35 8.10 3.85
N ALA A 131 10.65 6.80 3.87
CA ALA A 131 9.87 5.82 4.60
C ALA A 131 9.87 6.08 6.12
N GLY A 132 11.02 6.47 6.67
CA GLY A 132 11.15 6.87 8.09
C GLY A 132 10.32 8.10 8.42
N TRP A 133 10.29 9.09 7.54
CA TRP A 133 9.41 10.26 7.69
C TRP A 133 7.93 9.85 7.76
N PHE A 134 7.46 9.00 6.85
CA PHE A 134 6.10 8.46 6.88
C PHE A 134 5.84 7.56 8.09
N GLY A 135 6.86 6.90 8.62
CA GLY A 135 6.75 6.13 9.87
C GLY A 135 6.51 7.03 11.10
N ILE A 136 7.12 8.24 11.11
CA ILE A 136 6.93 9.23 12.18
C ILE A 136 5.60 9.99 12.01
N HIS A 137 5.23 10.30 10.76
CA HIS A 137 4.02 11.06 10.40
C HIS A 137 3.13 10.20 9.48
N PRO A 138 2.50 9.14 9.99
CA PRO A 138 1.71 8.24 9.15
C PRO A 138 0.49 8.97 8.59
N PRO A 139 0.25 8.93 7.26
CA PRO A 139 -0.91 9.57 6.63
C PRO A 139 -2.24 8.89 6.99
N ALA A 140 -2.17 7.62 7.39
CA ALA A 140 -3.30 6.80 7.79
C ALA A 140 -2.81 5.63 8.65
N PHE A 141 -3.71 4.79 9.17
CA PHE A 141 -3.29 3.54 9.81
C PHE A 141 -2.65 2.56 8.79
N VAL A 142 -1.79 1.65 9.27
CA VAL A 142 -0.91 0.84 8.39
C VAL A 142 -1.68 0.08 7.34
N ALA A 143 -2.77 -0.61 7.68
CA ALA A 143 -3.54 -1.37 6.71
C ALA A 143 -4.14 -0.50 5.60
N GLN A 144 -4.57 0.72 5.90
CA GLN A 144 -5.06 1.67 4.90
C GLN A 144 -3.95 2.14 3.96
N THR A 145 -2.76 2.45 4.50
CA THR A 145 -1.59 2.84 3.71
C THR A 145 -1.17 1.72 2.76
N VAL A 146 -1.18 0.47 3.25
CA VAL A 146 -0.91 -0.72 2.43
C VAL A 146 -1.97 -0.90 1.34
N ALA A 147 -3.25 -0.71 1.66
CA ALA A 147 -4.33 -0.78 0.67
C ALA A 147 -4.17 0.25 -0.46
N PHE A 148 -3.72 1.48 -0.15
CA PHE A 148 -3.40 2.48 -1.17
C PHE A 148 -2.26 2.02 -2.08
N ALA A 149 -1.18 1.47 -1.51
CA ALA A 149 -0.04 0.98 -2.29
C ALA A 149 -0.43 -0.17 -3.23
N PHE A 150 -1.16 -1.17 -2.72
CA PHE A 150 -1.66 -2.27 -3.53
C PHE A 150 -2.72 -1.81 -4.55
N GLY A 151 -3.58 -0.89 -4.20
CA GLY A 151 -4.56 -0.29 -5.11
C GLY A 151 -3.89 0.43 -6.29
N LEU A 152 -2.83 1.20 -6.02
CA LEU A 152 -2.02 1.85 -7.06
C LEU A 152 -1.30 0.82 -7.94
N ALA A 153 -0.70 -0.21 -7.36
CA ALA A 153 -0.05 -1.29 -8.11
C ALA A 153 -1.06 -2.07 -8.97
N ALA A 154 -2.22 -2.38 -8.43
CA ALA A 154 -3.30 -3.04 -9.16
C ALA A 154 -3.83 -2.18 -10.33
N ALA A 155 -3.97 -0.88 -10.13
CA ALA A 155 -4.42 0.04 -11.16
C ALA A 155 -3.39 0.28 -12.28
N THR A 156 -2.10 0.09 -12.00
CA THR A 156 -1.01 0.41 -12.94
C THR A 156 -0.38 -0.82 -13.55
N LEU A 157 0.29 -1.64 -12.74
CA LEU A 157 1.16 -2.71 -13.21
C LEU A 157 0.39 -3.98 -13.59
N PHE A 158 -0.63 -4.35 -12.79
CA PHE A 158 -1.33 -5.61 -12.98
C PHE A 158 -1.99 -5.73 -14.37
N PRO A 159 -2.74 -4.73 -14.90
CA PRO A 159 -3.30 -4.82 -16.23
C PRO A 159 -2.25 -4.91 -17.34
N ALA A 160 -1.15 -4.19 -17.21
CA ALA A 160 -0.06 -4.22 -18.20
C ALA A 160 0.60 -5.61 -18.27
N ILE A 161 0.84 -6.24 -17.11
CA ILE A 161 1.37 -7.60 -17.03
C ILE A 161 0.38 -8.61 -17.60
N LEU A 162 -0.91 -8.51 -17.20
CA LEU A 162 -1.96 -9.40 -17.68
C LEU A 162 -2.09 -9.34 -19.22
N LEU A 163 -2.18 -8.12 -19.76
CA LEU A 163 -2.27 -7.93 -21.21
C LEU A 163 -0.99 -8.35 -21.93
N GLY A 164 0.18 -8.15 -21.32
CA GLY A 164 1.46 -8.60 -21.89
C GLY A 164 1.58 -10.12 -21.99
N ILE A 165 0.95 -10.87 -21.07
CA ILE A 165 0.97 -12.36 -21.10
C ILE A 165 -0.12 -12.92 -22.03
N PHE A 166 -1.31 -12.30 -22.05
CA PHE A 166 -2.48 -12.90 -22.72
C PHE A 166 -2.88 -12.25 -24.03
N SER A 167 -2.38 -11.06 -24.37
CA SER A 167 -2.82 -10.32 -25.55
C SER A 167 -1.68 -10.11 -26.55
N LYS A 168 -1.79 -10.73 -27.72
CA LYS A 168 -0.91 -10.48 -28.87
C LYS A 168 -1.06 -9.08 -29.48
N ARG A 169 -2.15 -8.39 -29.14
CA ARG A 169 -2.46 -7.06 -29.69
C ARG A 169 -1.96 -5.93 -28.80
N ALA A 170 -1.73 -6.20 -27.51
CA ALA A 170 -1.21 -5.20 -26.57
C ALA A 170 0.18 -4.73 -27.04
N ASN A 171 0.35 -3.41 -27.10
CA ASN A 171 1.57 -2.78 -27.57
C ASN A 171 2.09 -1.73 -26.58
N LYS A 172 3.32 -1.24 -26.82
CA LYS A 172 3.97 -0.27 -25.94
C LYS A 172 3.15 1.01 -25.71
N PRO A 173 2.60 1.70 -26.73
CA PRO A 173 1.76 2.89 -26.51
C PRO A 173 0.53 2.59 -25.65
N GLY A 174 -0.16 1.49 -25.92
CA GLY A 174 -1.35 1.08 -25.15
C GLY A 174 -1.02 0.80 -23.69
N ALA A 175 0.04 0.05 -23.41
CA ALA A 175 0.47 -0.25 -22.07
C ALA A 175 0.82 1.03 -21.27
N ILE A 176 1.61 1.94 -21.86
CA ILE A 176 2.03 3.18 -21.20
C ILE A 176 0.81 4.07 -20.90
N THR A 177 -0.06 4.29 -21.89
CA THR A 177 -1.24 5.15 -21.71
C THR A 177 -2.24 4.57 -20.72
N GLY A 178 -2.44 3.25 -20.72
CA GLY A 178 -3.26 2.55 -19.75
C GLY A 178 -2.73 2.67 -18.32
N MET A 179 -1.44 2.42 -18.13
CA MET A 179 -0.77 2.58 -16.83
C MET A 179 -0.88 4.01 -16.30
N LEU A 180 -0.65 5.01 -17.15
CA LEU A 180 -0.77 6.42 -16.76
C LEU A 180 -2.21 6.79 -16.41
N ALA A 181 -3.19 6.33 -17.19
CA ALA A 181 -4.60 6.58 -16.90
C ALA A 181 -5.03 5.96 -15.56
N GLY A 182 -4.66 4.71 -15.32
CA GLY A 182 -4.93 4.02 -14.04
C GLY A 182 -4.25 4.71 -12.85
N LEU A 183 -2.98 5.12 -13.03
CA LEU A 183 -2.22 5.83 -12.00
C LEU A 183 -2.85 7.18 -11.65
N VAL A 184 -3.09 8.03 -12.65
CA VAL A 184 -3.60 9.39 -12.44
C VAL A 184 -4.99 9.36 -11.81
N PHE A 185 -5.86 8.46 -12.30
CA PHE A 185 -7.20 8.29 -11.73
C PHE A 185 -7.14 7.83 -10.27
N THR A 186 -6.43 6.75 -9.98
CA THR A 186 -6.39 6.16 -8.64
C THR A 186 -5.69 7.07 -7.65
N LEU A 187 -4.52 7.62 -8.01
CA LEU A 187 -3.77 8.55 -7.17
C LEU A 187 -4.57 9.84 -6.94
N GLY A 188 -5.16 10.40 -8.00
CA GLY A 188 -5.99 11.61 -7.89
C GLY A 188 -7.17 11.43 -6.95
N TYR A 189 -7.85 10.30 -7.02
CA TYR A 189 -8.96 9.96 -6.12
C TYR A 189 -8.50 9.82 -4.66
N ILE A 190 -7.40 9.09 -4.42
CA ILE A 190 -6.82 8.91 -3.08
C ILE A 190 -6.41 10.27 -2.50
N VAL A 191 -5.68 11.10 -3.27
CA VAL A 191 -5.21 12.41 -2.82
C VAL A 191 -6.39 13.34 -2.56
N TYR A 192 -7.40 13.36 -3.43
CA TYR A 192 -8.56 14.21 -3.26
C TYR A 192 -9.29 13.95 -1.94
N PHE A 193 -9.66 12.71 -1.66
CA PHE A 193 -10.43 12.37 -0.47
C PHE A 193 -9.61 12.30 0.84
N ASN A 194 -8.30 12.16 0.78
CA ASN A 194 -7.51 12.07 2.02
C ASN A 194 -6.75 13.36 2.35
N PHE A 195 -6.47 14.23 1.36
CA PHE A 195 -5.65 15.41 1.58
C PHE A 195 -6.30 16.73 1.12
N VAL A 196 -7.11 16.72 0.06
CA VAL A 196 -7.72 17.95 -0.49
C VAL A 196 -9.06 18.24 0.17
N ALA A 197 -9.91 17.24 0.28
CA ALA A 197 -11.25 17.36 0.84
C ALA A 197 -11.57 16.20 1.80
N PRO A 198 -10.86 16.10 2.95
CA PRO A 198 -11.04 15.00 3.91
C PRO A 198 -12.45 14.96 4.50
N GLU A 199 -13.13 16.10 4.58
CA GLU A 199 -14.51 16.23 5.04
C GLU A 199 -15.52 15.54 4.12
N LEU A 200 -15.20 15.39 2.84
CA LEU A 200 -16.01 14.65 1.86
C LEU A 200 -15.70 13.16 1.82
N ASN A 201 -14.77 12.66 2.64
CA ASN A 201 -14.40 11.25 2.65
C ASN A 201 -15.45 10.39 3.38
N GLN A 202 -16.64 10.37 2.83
CA GLN A 202 -17.81 9.64 3.33
C GLN A 202 -18.48 8.87 2.19
N PRO A 203 -19.15 7.74 2.48
CA PRO A 203 -19.76 6.88 1.47
C PRO A 203 -20.69 7.58 0.47
N GLU A 204 -21.36 8.66 0.91
CA GLU A 204 -22.30 9.43 0.11
C GLU A 204 -21.61 10.19 -1.04
N HIS A 205 -20.34 10.54 -0.88
CA HIS A 205 -19.56 11.28 -1.87
C HIS A 205 -18.63 10.38 -2.71
N TRP A 206 -18.52 9.10 -2.37
CA TRP A 206 -17.65 8.18 -3.10
C TRP A 206 -18.27 7.75 -4.43
N LEU A 207 -17.44 7.66 -5.45
CA LEU A 207 -17.85 7.16 -6.74
C LEU A 207 -18.41 5.73 -6.62
N TRP A 208 -19.71 5.56 -6.85
CA TRP A 208 -20.45 4.31 -6.65
C TRP A 208 -20.30 3.70 -5.25
N GLY A 209 -20.07 4.51 -4.24
CA GLY A 209 -19.85 4.04 -2.88
C GLY A 209 -18.51 3.35 -2.63
N ILE A 210 -17.56 3.44 -3.58
CA ILE A 210 -16.24 2.80 -3.47
C ILE A 210 -15.28 3.74 -2.74
N SER A 211 -14.81 3.30 -1.59
CA SER A 211 -13.85 4.04 -0.77
C SER A 211 -12.51 4.28 -1.48
N PRO A 212 -11.72 5.28 -1.06
CA PRO A 212 -10.37 5.50 -1.57
C PRO A 212 -9.44 4.28 -1.45
N THR A 213 -9.69 3.39 -0.48
CA THR A 213 -8.94 2.13 -0.34
C THR A 213 -9.27 1.08 -1.39
N GLY A 214 -10.49 1.12 -1.94
CA GLY A 214 -10.97 0.17 -2.96
C GLY A 214 -10.91 0.68 -4.40
N ILE A 215 -10.62 1.97 -4.62
CA ILE A 215 -10.70 2.62 -5.93
C ILE A 215 -9.72 2.03 -6.97
N GLY A 216 -8.65 1.38 -6.52
CA GLY A 216 -7.68 0.71 -7.38
C GLY A 216 -8.30 -0.29 -8.36
N THR A 217 -9.43 -0.91 -7.99
CA THR A 217 -10.18 -1.81 -8.89
C THR A 217 -10.71 -1.05 -10.11
N LEU A 218 -11.32 0.12 -9.91
CA LEU A 218 -11.78 0.96 -11.02
C LEU A 218 -10.62 1.51 -11.84
N GLY A 219 -9.52 1.86 -11.19
CA GLY A 219 -8.28 2.25 -11.86
C GLY A 219 -7.73 1.13 -12.76
N ALA A 220 -7.79 -0.12 -12.30
CA ALA A 220 -7.39 -1.27 -13.11
C ALA A 220 -8.30 -1.47 -14.32
N VAL A 221 -9.61 -1.38 -14.15
CA VAL A 221 -10.57 -1.45 -15.27
C VAL A 221 -10.32 -0.33 -16.28
N LEU A 222 -10.14 0.90 -15.82
CA LEU A 222 -9.82 2.04 -16.67
C LEU A 222 -8.52 1.81 -17.45
N ASN A 223 -7.48 1.31 -16.80
CA ASN A 223 -6.21 0.97 -17.44
C ASN A 223 -6.43 -0.05 -18.56
N VAL A 224 -7.13 -1.16 -18.30
CA VAL A 224 -7.43 -2.19 -19.33
C VAL A 224 -8.15 -1.57 -20.52
N LEU A 225 -9.20 -0.79 -20.28
CA LEU A 225 -9.99 -0.16 -21.34
C LEU A 225 -9.13 0.79 -22.20
N VAL A 226 -8.35 1.65 -21.55
CA VAL A 226 -7.45 2.59 -22.25
C VAL A 226 -6.37 1.83 -23.02
N ALA A 227 -5.72 0.85 -22.37
CA ALA A 227 -4.66 0.06 -22.98
C ALA A 227 -5.16 -0.69 -24.23
N LEU A 228 -6.32 -1.34 -24.16
CA LEU A 228 -6.91 -2.05 -25.28
C LEU A 228 -7.33 -1.10 -26.41
N THR A 229 -7.96 0.01 -26.07
CA THR A 229 -8.40 1.01 -27.04
C THR A 229 -7.21 1.62 -27.79
N VAL A 230 -6.19 2.07 -27.07
CA VAL A 230 -4.99 2.65 -27.70
C VAL A 230 -4.22 1.60 -28.49
N SER A 231 -4.11 0.38 -27.98
CA SER A 231 -3.50 -0.73 -28.72
C SER A 231 -4.26 -1.05 -30.01
N ALA A 232 -5.58 -0.96 -30.01
CA ALA A 232 -6.39 -1.17 -31.22
C ALA A 232 -6.19 -0.06 -32.27
N LEU A 233 -5.99 1.17 -31.82
CA LEU A 233 -5.81 2.36 -32.68
C LEU A 233 -4.36 2.56 -33.18
N THR A 234 -3.40 1.86 -32.59
CA THR A 234 -1.97 1.99 -32.92
C THR A 234 -1.42 0.73 -33.59
N ALA A 235 -0.22 0.82 -34.19
CA ALA A 235 0.40 -0.31 -34.87
C ALA A 235 0.55 -1.54 -33.99
N PRO A 236 0.32 -2.77 -34.53
CA PRO A 236 0.51 -4.00 -33.76
C PRO A 236 1.97 -4.16 -33.34
N PRO A 237 2.24 -4.93 -32.25
CA PRO A 237 3.60 -5.23 -31.87
C PRO A 237 4.29 -6.10 -32.96
N PRO A 238 5.65 -6.09 -33.03
CA PRO A 238 6.40 -6.92 -33.94
C PRO A 238 6.06 -8.42 -33.82
N ALA A 239 6.16 -9.18 -34.92
CA ALA A 239 5.84 -10.63 -34.94
C ALA A 239 6.59 -11.40 -33.84
N ALA A 240 7.88 -11.11 -33.65
CA ALA A 240 8.70 -11.75 -32.59
C ALA A 240 8.13 -11.57 -31.18
N VAL A 241 7.45 -10.44 -30.89
CA VAL A 241 6.78 -10.23 -29.59
C VAL A 241 5.48 -11.02 -29.52
N GLN A 242 4.76 -11.15 -30.62
CA GLN A 242 3.53 -11.95 -30.70
C GLN A 242 3.85 -13.45 -30.51
N ASP A 243 4.92 -13.93 -31.13
CA ASP A 243 5.42 -15.31 -30.97
C ASP A 243 5.84 -15.58 -29.50
N LEU A 244 6.53 -14.62 -28.87
CA LEU A 244 6.91 -14.70 -27.46
C LEU A 244 5.69 -14.86 -26.53
N VAL A 245 4.57 -14.18 -26.85
CA VAL A 245 3.31 -14.30 -26.07
C VAL A 245 2.75 -15.73 -26.18
N ASP A 246 2.94 -16.42 -27.28
CA ASP A 246 2.56 -17.84 -27.40
C ASP A 246 3.52 -18.74 -26.64
N ASP A 247 4.83 -18.55 -26.79
CA ASP A 247 5.86 -19.38 -26.17
C ASP A 247 5.82 -19.35 -24.65
N ILE A 248 5.53 -18.19 -24.03
CA ILE A 248 5.41 -18.06 -22.57
C ILE A 248 4.30 -18.98 -22.01
N ARG A 249 3.27 -19.29 -22.79
CA ARG A 249 2.12 -20.11 -22.37
C ARG A 249 2.28 -21.59 -22.65
N ILE A 250 3.25 -21.97 -23.45
CA ILE A 250 3.52 -23.36 -23.79
C ILE A 250 4.69 -23.86 -22.93
N PRO A 251 4.49 -24.81 -22.02
CA PRO A 251 5.59 -25.36 -21.21
C PRO A 251 6.63 -26.01 -22.13
N THR A 252 7.90 -25.67 -21.96
CA THR A 252 9.01 -26.33 -22.69
C THR A 252 8.99 -27.84 -22.37
N GLY A 253 8.80 -28.66 -23.40
CA GLY A 253 8.68 -30.12 -23.25
C GLY A 253 7.26 -30.66 -23.11
N ALA A 254 6.22 -29.82 -23.16
CA ALA A 254 4.87 -30.33 -23.31
C ALA A 254 4.71 -31.01 -24.69
N GLY A 255 4.52 -32.32 -24.70
CA GLY A 255 4.16 -33.06 -25.90
C GLY A 255 2.83 -32.54 -26.47
N ILE A 256 2.60 -32.76 -27.76
CA ILE A 256 1.34 -32.45 -28.43
C ILE A 256 0.19 -33.04 -27.59
N ALA A 257 -0.73 -32.21 -27.12
CA ALA A 257 -1.92 -32.68 -26.42
C ALA A 257 -2.70 -33.60 -27.39
N HIS A 258 -2.70 -34.90 -27.13
CA HIS A 258 -3.61 -35.78 -27.81
C HIS A 258 -5.03 -35.48 -27.32
N HIS A 259 -5.85 -34.91 -28.18
CA HIS A 259 -7.29 -34.81 -27.98
C HIS A 259 -7.86 -36.22 -27.89
N HIS A 260 -8.29 -36.64 -26.70
CA HIS A 260 -9.15 -37.80 -26.49
C HIS A 260 -10.60 -37.39 -26.58
#